data_1425853e2cc9fe98649455703c0a2446
#
_entry.id   1425853e2cc9fe98649455703c0a2446
#
_cell.length_a   1.000
_cell.length_b   1.000
_cell.length_c   1.000
_cell.angle_alpha   90.00
_cell.angle_beta   90.00
_cell.angle_gamma   90.00
#
_symmetry.space_group_name_H-M   'P 1'
#
loop_
_entity.id
_entity.type
_entity.pdbx_description
1 polymer ?
#
loop_
_entity_poly.entity_id
_entity_poly.type
_entity_poly.pdbx_seq_one_letter_code
_entity_poly.pdbx_strand_id
1 'polypeptide(L)'
;MIQYDKIFIDGRWVPASSGEFSTLVNPATEEPFARVPSAFPADVDAAVQAARRAFGPWSRSTAAERKELIDAICARLTERSDELASLISQEMGIPVHFAKGIQVNGPIQGLSIFGNLAHTMEEEREENGYLVVREPIGVCAFITPWNFPLFQVIAKVGPALASGCTSVLKPSEQTPLSCFVFAEVCAQVGLPAGVFNLVTGKGSVIGEALSSHPEVDMVSFTGSTEVGVEIARAAAGGVKRVCQELGGKSPFVVAPGANVAKAIKYVVKDSMFNSGQMCVQLSRILVHEDQYEEAVEVART
;
A
#
# COMPACT_ATOMS: atom_id res chain seq x y z
N MET A 1 -11.15 -8.79 -21.54
CA MET A 1 -11.48 -8.28 -20.19
C MET A 1 -10.83 -9.17 -19.17
N ILE A 2 -10.02 -8.63 -18.27
CA ILE A 2 -9.39 -9.36 -17.17
C ILE A 2 -10.48 -9.65 -16.13
N GLN A 3 -10.50 -10.87 -15.56
CA GLN A 3 -11.54 -11.24 -14.61
C GLN A 3 -10.93 -12.02 -13.44
N TYR A 4 -11.14 -11.52 -12.23
CA TYR A 4 -10.95 -12.25 -10.99
C TYR A 4 -12.33 -12.55 -10.39
N ASP A 5 -12.59 -13.81 -10.04
CA ASP A 5 -13.89 -14.26 -9.51
C ASP A 5 -13.85 -14.50 -7.99
N LYS A 6 -12.67 -14.43 -7.38
CA LYS A 6 -12.43 -14.80 -5.99
C LYS A 6 -11.52 -13.82 -5.29
N ILE A 7 -11.72 -13.65 -3.98
CA ILE A 7 -10.81 -12.98 -3.06
C ILE A 7 -9.86 -14.01 -2.43
N PHE A 8 -8.77 -13.54 -1.78
CA PHE A 8 -7.75 -14.43 -1.21
C PHE A 8 -7.81 -14.42 0.32
N ILE A 9 -8.27 -15.51 0.91
CA ILE A 9 -8.41 -15.67 2.37
C ILE A 9 -7.85 -17.04 2.79
N ASP A 10 -7.08 -17.06 3.88
CA ASP A 10 -6.53 -18.28 4.49
C ASP A 10 -5.74 -19.16 3.49
N GLY A 11 -4.91 -18.51 2.66
CA GLY A 11 -4.12 -19.18 1.63
C GLY A 11 -4.93 -19.74 0.45
N ARG A 12 -6.20 -19.36 0.32
CA ARG A 12 -7.13 -19.90 -0.71
C ARG A 12 -7.88 -18.80 -1.44
N TRP A 13 -8.17 -19.08 -2.69
CA TRP A 13 -9.08 -18.27 -3.49
C TRP A 13 -10.53 -18.71 -3.22
N VAL A 14 -11.31 -17.82 -2.61
CA VAL A 14 -12.72 -18.06 -2.23
C VAL A 14 -13.64 -17.05 -2.89
N PRO A 15 -14.89 -17.42 -3.29
CA PRO A 15 -15.85 -16.45 -3.79
C PRO A 15 -16.18 -15.42 -2.69
N ALA A 16 -16.40 -14.16 -3.08
CA ALA A 16 -16.91 -13.15 -2.16
C ALA A 16 -18.37 -13.46 -1.78
N SER A 17 -18.73 -13.23 -0.53
CA SER A 17 -20.08 -13.57 0.01
C SER A 17 -21.20 -12.76 -0.63
N SER A 18 -20.91 -11.60 -1.22
CA SER A 18 -21.90 -10.76 -1.88
C SER A 18 -22.40 -11.33 -3.20
N GLY A 19 -21.56 -12.07 -3.93
CA GLY A 19 -21.78 -12.40 -5.33
C GLY A 19 -21.67 -11.20 -6.28
N GLU A 20 -21.36 -10.00 -5.77
CA GLU A 20 -21.23 -8.78 -6.55
C GLU A 20 -19.80 -8.60 -7.09
N PHE A 21 -19.69 -7.75 -8.12
CA PHE A 21 -18.42 -7.42 -8.75
C PHE A 21 -18.31 -5.92 -9.00
N SER A 22 -17.09 -5.41 -8.93
CA SER A 22 -16.74 -4.07 -9.36
C SER A 22 -16.08 -4.13 -10.74
N THR A 23 -16.49 -3.22 -11.63
CA THR A 23 -15.91 -3.06 -12.96
C THR A 23 -14.84 -1.97 -12.90
N LEU A 24 -13.65 -2.27 -13.42
CA LEU A 24 -12.54 -1.34 -13.51
C LEU A 24 -12.54 -0.69 -14.89
N VAL A 25 -12.38 0.63 -14.91
CA VAL A 25 -12.37 1.45 -16.12
C VAL A 25 -10.95 1.98 -16.35
N ASN A 26 -10.44 1.83 -17.55
CA ASN A 26 -9.15 2.39 -17.94
C ASN A 26 -9.29 3.91 -18.09
N PRO A 27 -8.57 4.74 -17.31
CA PRO A 27 -8.74 6.19 -17.34
C PRO A 27 -8.28 6.86 -18.65
N ALA A 28 -7.51 6.15 -19.50
CA ALA A 28 -7.05 6.70 -20.77
C ALA A 28 -8.05 6.45 -21.93
N THR A 29 -8.83 5.35 -21.86
CA THR A 29 -9.79 5.00 -22.90
C THR A 29 -11.25 5.18 -22.44
N GLU A 30 -11.47 5.35 -21.14
CA GLU A 30 -12.79 5.39 -20.47
C GLU A 30 -13.62 4.10 -20.67
N GLU A 31 -12.96 3.00 -21.05
CA GLU A 31 -13.61 1.73 -21.33
C GLU A 31 -13.40 0.73 -20.17
N PRO A 32 -14.40 -0.11 -19.88
CA PRO A 32 -14.26 -1.23 -18.96
C PRO A 32 -13.21 -2.23 -19.46
N PHE A 33 -12.22 -2.58 -18.62
CA PHE A 33 -11.16 -3.50 -19.01
C PHE A 33 -10.96 -4.68 -18.04
N ALA A 34 -11.43 -4.56 -16.80
CA ALA A 34 -11.32 -5.63 -15.80
C ALA A 34 -12.54 -5.69 -14.89
N ARG A 35 -12.70 -6.84 -14.20
CA ARG A 35 -13.76 -7.08 -13.22
C ARG A 35 -13.19 -7.84 -12.02
N VAL A 36 -13.53 -7.39 -10.81
CA VAL A 36 -13.08 -8.00 -9.56
C VAL A 36 -14.24 -8.20 -8.58
N PRO A 37 -14.19 -9.21 -7.69
CA PRO A 37 -15.25 -9.44 -6.71
C PRO A 37 -15.32 -8.32 -5.67
N SER A 38 -16.52 -8.08 -5.15
CA SER A 38 -16.77 -7.11 -4.07
C SER A 38 -17.11 -7.84 -2.78
N ALA A 39 -16.24 -7.77 -1.79
CA ALA A 39 -16.44 -8.37 -0.47
C ALA A 39 -17.49 -7.62 0.36
N PHE A 40 -18.10 -8.33 1.32
CA PHE A 40 -18.97 -7.80 2.36
C PHE A 40 -18.33 -7.96 3.76
N PRO A 41 -18.91 -7.39 4.83
CA PRO A 41 -18.38 -7.52 6.19
C PRO A 41 -18.12 -8.96 6.65
N ALA A 42 -18.89 -9.95 6.19
CA ALA A 42 -18.65 -11.35 6.49
C ALA A 42 -17.32 -11.88 5.92
N ASP A 43 -16.89 -11.40 4.75
CA ASP A 43 -15.60 -11.76 4.17
C ASP A 43 -14.44 -11.10 4.95
N VAL A 44 -14.67 -9.88 5.45
CA VAL A 44 -13.71 -9.19 6.34
C VAL A 44 -13.53 -9.98 7.63
N ASP A 45 -14.62 -10.42 8.28
CA ASP A 45 -14.54 -11.26 9.48
C ASP A 45 -13.76 -12.54 9.19
N ALA A 46 -14.09 -13.25 8.12
CA ALA A 46 -13.37 -14.48 7.73
C ALA A 46 -11.87 -14.25 7.51
N ALA A 47 -11.49 -13.13 6.87
CA ALA A 47 -10.08 -12.77 6.62
C ALA A 47 -9.35 -12.41 7.92
N VAL A 48 -9.99 -11.64 8.83
CA VAL A 48 -9.39 -11.27 10.11
C VAL A 48 -9.24 -12.50 11.01
N GLN A 49 -10.24 -13.39 11.06
CA GLN A 49 -10.14 -14.63 11.81
C GLN A 49 -9.02 -15.54 11.26
N ALA A 50 -8.84 -15.62 9.94
CA ALA A 50 -7.72 -16.33 9.34
C ALA A 50 -6.37 -15.71 9.77
N ALA A 51 -6.25 -14.38 9.71
CA ALA A 51 -5.05 -13.67 10.15
C ALA A 51 -4.76 -13.89 11.64
N ARG A 52 -5.80 -13.89 12.50
CA ARG A 52 -5.65 -14.15 13.94
C ARG A 52 -5.16 -15.57 14.24
N ARG A 53 -5.69 -16.58 13.55
CA ARG A 53 -5.20 -17.97 13.70
C ARG A 53 -3.74 -18.11 13.26
N ALA A 54 -3.36 -17.44 12.17
CA ALA A 54 -2.00 -17.50 11.63
C ALA A 54 -0.98 -16.71 12.46
N PHE A 55 -1.41 -15.70 13.22
CA PHE A 55 -0.51 -14.83 13.98
C PHE A 55 0.37 -15.60 14.97
N GLY A 56 -0.20 -16.50 15.76
CA GLY A 56 0.56 -17.22 16.77
C GLY A 56 1.77 -17.99 16.22
N PRO A 57 1.60 -18.84 15.20
CA PRO A 57 2.72 -19.51 14.54
C PRO A 57 3.68 -18.55 13.83
N TRP A 58 3.14 -17.58 13.08
CA TRP A 58 3.93 -16.64 12.27
C TRP A 58 4.80 -15.71 13.11
N SER A 59 4.28 -15.20 14.22
CA SER A 59 5.02 -14.32 15.15
C SER A 59 6.23 -15.00 15.80
N ARG A 60 6.26 -16.33 15.82
CA ARG A 60 7.38 -17.13 16.35
C ARG A 60 8.34 -17.65 15.28
N SER A 61 8.07 -17.34 13.99
CA SER A 61 9.03 -17.64 12.93
C SER A 61 10.30 -16.81 13.10
N THR A 62 11.42 -17.34 12.67
CA THR A 62 12.70 -16.63 12.71
C THR A 62 12.77 -15.52 11.66
N ALA A 63 13.61 -14.54 11.88
CA ALA A 63 13.88 -13.50 10.88
C ALA A 63 14.41 -14.09 9.55
N ALA A 64 15.19 -15.19 9.65
CA ALA A 64 15.71 -15.89 8.47
C ALA A 64 14.59 -16.50 7.62
N GLU A 65 13.63 -17.21 8.25
CA GLU A 65 12.47 -17.80 7.56
C GLU A 65 11.61 -16.71 6.89
N ARG A 66 11.36 -15.60 7.59
CA ARG A 66 10.61 -14.47 7.03
C ARG A 66 11.34 -13.82 5.85
N LYS A 67 12.65 -13.65 5.98
CA LYS A 67 13.48 -13.11 4.90
C LYS A 67 13.47 -14.01 3.67
N GLU A 68 13.62 -15.32 3.83
CA GLU A 68 13.60 -16.28 2.71
C GLU A 68 12.30 -16.18 1.91
N LEU A 69 11.14 -16.10 2.58
CA LEU A 69 9.85 -15.92 1.93
C LEU A 69 9.73 -14.56 1.25
N ILE A 70 10.22 -13.48 1.88
CA ILE A 70 10.24 -12.14 1.27
C ILE A 70 11.12 -12.12 0.02
N ASP A 71 12.29 -12.72 0.06
CA ASP A 71 13.18 -12.81 -1.10
C ASP A 71 12.54 -13.60 -2.25
N ALA A 72 11.85 -14.70 -1.94
CA ALA A 72 11.10 -15.48 -2.92
C ALA A 72 9.95 -14.67 -3.55
N ILE A 73 9.22 -13.87 -2.74
CA ILE A 73 8.19 -12.94 -3.24
C ILE A 73 8.83 -11.90 -4.17
N CYS A 74 9.96 -11.28 -3.79
CA CYS A 74 10.67 -10.31 -4.61
C CYS A 74 11.08 -10.91 -5.97
N ALA A 75 11.61 -12.13 -5.98
CA ALA A 75 12.02 -12.83 -7.20
C ALA A 75 10.81 -13.03 -8.13
N ARG A 76 9.70 -13.55 -7.63
CA ARG A 76 8.49 -13.80 -8.42
C ARG A 76 7.83 -12.51 -8.92
N LEU A 77 7.78 -11.45 -8.12
CA LEU A 77 7.29 -10.15 -8.58
C LEU A 77 8.17 -9.56 -9.67
N THR A 78 9.49 -9.78 -9.60
CA THR A 78 10.45 -9.34 -10.63
C THR A 78 10.21 -10.06 -11.95
N GLU A 79 9.95 -11.36 -11.93
CA GLU A 79 9.58 -12.14 -13.13
C GLU A 79 8.30 -11.62 -13.81
N ARG A 80 7.37 -11.04 -13.02
CA ARG A 80 6.08 -10.49 -13.48
C ARG A 80 6.10 -8.97 -13.64
N SER A 81 7.26 -8.33 -13.69
CA SER A 81 7.38 -6.87 -13.67
C SER A 81 6.71 -6.18 -14.87
N ASP A 82 6.75 -6.79 -16.06
CA ASP A 82 6.13 -6.23 -17.26
C ASP A 82 4.59 -6.35 -17.20
N GLU A 83 4.08 -7.44 -16.68
CA GLU A 83 2.66 -7.62 -16.41
C GLU A 83 2.15 -6.58 -15.40
N LEU A 84 2.82 -6.46 -14.26
CA LEU A 84 2.48 -5.47 -13.22
C LEU A 84 2.49 -4.04 -13.77
N ALA A 85 3.52 -3.68 -14.55
CA ALA A 85 3.60 -2.35 -15.16
C ALA A 85 2.42 -2.07 -16.11
N SER A 86 2.04 -3.06 -16.91
CA SER A 86 0.89 -2.97 -17.82
C SER A 86 -0.44 -2.82 -17.07
N LEU A 87 -0.66 -3.64 -16.02
CA LEU A 87 -1.87 -3.57 -15.19
C LEU A 87 -1.99 -2.21 -14.50
N ILE A 88 -0.93 -1.75 -13.85
CA ILE A 88 -0.91 -0.46 -13.15
C ILE A 88 -1.14 0.70 -14.12
N SER A 89 -0.53 0.65 -15.32
CA SER A 89 -0.78 1.67 -16.35
C SER A 89 -2.25 1.71 -16.77
N GLN A 90 -2.90 0.56 -16.92
CA GLN A 90 -4.30 0.46 -17.32
C GLN A 90 -5.28 0.91 -16.21
N GLU A 91 -4.96 0.64 -14.94
CA GLU A 91 -5.89 0.96 -13.85
C GLU A 91 -5.71 2.37 -13.27
N MET A 92 -4.51 2.98 -13.34
CA MET A 92 -4.28 4.30 -12.73
C MET A 92 -3.79 5.40 -13.70
N GLY A 93 -3.47 5.05 -14.95
CA GLY A 93 -3.17 6.02 -16.00
C GLY A 93 -1.73 6.54 -16.07
N ILE A 94 -0.78 5.94 -15.35
CA ILE A 94 0.64 6.28 -15.53
C ILE A 94 1.16 5.73 -16.87
N PRO A 95 1.99 6.46 -17.63
CA PRO A 95 2.63 5.91 -18.81
C PRO A 95 3.45 4.65 -18.46
N VAL A 96 3.28 3.56 -19.24
CA VAL A 96 3.83 2.23 -18.93
C VAL A 96 5.35 2.21 -18.71
N HIS A 97 6.09 3.05 -19.42
CA HIS A 97 7.56 3.14 -19.27
C HIS A 97 7.99 3.70 -17.90
N PHE A 98 7.17 4.56 -17.27
CA PHE A 98 7.38 5.01 -15.89
C PHE A 98 6.86 3.98 -14.88
N ALA A 99 5.74 3.31 -15.19
CA ALA A 99 5.15 2.30 -14.31
C ALA A 99 6.16 1.22 -13.91
N LYS A 100 6.91 0.67 -14.85
CA LYS A 100 7.89 -0.39 -14.57
C LYS A 100 8.97 0.03 -13.56
N GLY A 101 9.55 1.22 -13.74
CA GLY A 101 10.62 1.70 -12.84
C GLY A 101 10.10 2.07 -11.46
N ILE A 102 9.05 2.89 -11.42
CA ILE A 102 8.60 3.60 -10.23
C ILE A 102 7.55 2.81 -9.46
N GLN A 103 6.56 2.27 -10.18
CA GLN A 103 5.41 1.59 -9.58
C GLN A 103 5.64 0.09 -9.34
N VAL A 104 6.69 -0.50 -9.93
CA VAL A 104 7.00 -1.94 -9.81
C VAL A 104 8.38 -2.17 -9.22
N ASN A 105 9.47 -1.78 -9.91
CA ASN A 105 10.83 -2.11 -9.47
C ASN A 105 11.19 -1.43 -8.14
N GLY A 106 10.79 -0.16 -7.95
CA GLY A 106 11.00 0.57 -6.70
C GLY A 106 10.36 -0.13 -5.50
N PRO A 107 9.06 -0.46 -5.53
CA PRO A 107 8.39 -1.25 -4.51
C PRO A 107 9.05 -2.60 -4.21
N ILE A 108 9.46 -3.37 -5.24
CA ILE A 108 10.14 -4.67 -5.06
C ILE A 108 11.47 -4.49 -4.31
N GLN A 109 12.25 -3.46 -4.66
CA GLN A 109 13.47 -3.10 -3.90
C GLN A 109 13.14 -2.73 -2.45
N GLY A 110 12.06 -1.96 -2.22
CA GLY A 110 11.57 -1.65 -0.88
C GLY A 110 11.24 -2.91 -0.07
N LEU A 111 10.59 -3.89 -0.68
CA LEU A 111 10.28 -5.17 -0.03
C LEU A 111 11.54 -5.93 0.38
N SER A 112 12.56 -5.98 -0.49
CA SER A 112 13.85 -6.58 -0.18
C SER A 112 14.55 -5.89 1.02
N ILE A 113 14.43 -4.55 1.13
CA ILE A 113 14.97 -3.82 2.29
C ILE A 113 14.29 -4.27 3.58
N PHE A 114 12.97 -4.43 3.61
CA PHE A 114 12.27 -4.94 4.78
C PHE A 114 12.71 -6.37 5.15
N GLY A 115 12.88 -7.26 4.17
CA GLY A 115 13.45 -8.59 4.39
C GLY A 115 14.84 -8.54 5.05
N ASN A 116 15.70 -7.66 4.56
CA ASN A 116 17.05 -7.48 5.12
C ASN A 116 17.04 -6.90 6.54
N LEU A 117 16.00 -6.16 6.92
CA LEU A 117 15.85 -5.58 8.26
C LEU A 117 15.11 -6.51 9.25
N ALA A 118 14.59 -7.65 8.80
CA ALA A 118 13.80 -8.55 9.66
C ALA A 118 14.54 -8.97 10.94
N HIS A 119 15.87 -9.14 10.89
CA HIS A 119 16.69 -9.50 12.04
C HIS A 119 16.67 -8.45 13.16
N THR A 120 16.39 -7.19 12.87
CA THR A 120 16.30 -6.14 13.89
C THR A 120 15.14 -6.36 14.87
N MET A 121 14.16 -7.19 14.52
CA MET A 121 13.07 -7.57 15.41
C MET A 121 13.50 -8.56 16.50
N GLU A 122 14.61 -9.27 16.28
CA GLU A 122 15.16 -10.25 17.23
C GLU A 122 16.23 -9.65 18.14
N GLU A 123 16.57 -8.37 17.94
CA GLU A 123 17.55 -7.68 18.77
C GLU A 123 16.95 -7.34 20.14
N GLU A 124 17.54 -7.94 21.17
CA GLU A 124 17.30 -7.56 22.55
C GLU A 124 18.40 -6.57 23.00
N ARG A 125 18.04 -5.57 23.75
CA ARG A 125 19.00 -4.62 24.29
C ARG A 125 18.71 -4.30 25.75
N GLU A 126 19.77 -4.19 26.52
CA GLU A 126 19.68 -3.74 27.91
C GLU A 126 19.85 -2.21 27.99
N GLU A 127 18.88 -1.54 28.56
CA GLU A 127 18.90 -0.09 28.76
C GLU A 127 18.56 0.24 30.22
N ASN A 128 19.49 0.84 30.94
CA ASN A 128 19.29 1.31 32.34
C ASN A 128 18.77 0.21 33.28
N GLY A 129 19.21 -1.04 33.09
CA GLY A 129 18.78 -2.18 33.91
C GLY A 129 17.43 -2.79 33.47
N TYR A 130 16.89 -2.38 32.32
CA TYR A 130 15.69 -2.97 31.70
C TYR A 130 16.07 -3.70 30.42
N LEU A 131 15.44 -4.87 30.20
CA LEU A 131 15.54 -5.58 28.93
C LEU A 131 14.45 -5.04 27.98
N VAL A 132 14.87 -4.50 26.84
CA VAL A 132 13.98 -4.02 25.78
C VAL A 132 13.87 -5.10 24.71
N VAL A 133 12.67 -5.64 24.53
CA VAL A 133 12.33 -6.68 23.54
C VAL A 133 11.32 -6.11 22.56
N ARG A 134 11.48 -6.44 21.27
CA ARG A 134 10.50 -6.09 20.22
C ARG A 134 9.61 -7.29 19.95
N GLU A 135 8.30 -7.05 19.90
CA GLU A 135 7.31 -8.07 19.59
C GLU A 135 6.41 -7.64 18.44
N PRO A 136 5.96 -8.57 17.57
CA PRO A 136 4.95 -8.28 16.57
C PRO A 136 3.67 -7.75 17.20
N ILE A 137 3.09 -6.68 16.65
CA ILE A 137 1.89 -6.05 17.25
C ILE A 137 0.63 -6.91 17.14
N GLY A 138 0.55 -7.82 16.16
CA GLY A 138 -0.63 -8.66 15.97
C GLY A 138 -1.15 -8.69 14.54
N VAL A 139 -2.48 -8.63 14.41
CA VAL A 139 -3.20 -8.58 13.14
C VAL A 139 -3.30 -7.13 12.66
N CYS A 140 -2.78 -6.86 11.47
CA CYS A 140 -2.77 -5.55 10.86
C CYS A 140 -3.84 -5.44 9.75
N ALA A 141 -4.68 -4.42 9.82
CA ALA A 141 -5.59 -4.03 8.76
C ALA A 141 -4.96 -2.94 7.89
N PHE A 142 -4.86 -3.19 6.60
CA PHE A 142 -4.28 -2.25 5.65
C PHE A 142 -5.33 -1.77 4.64
N ILE A 143 -5.47 -0.45 4.52
CA ILE A 143 -6.37 0.20 3.57
C ILE A 143 -5.53 1.13 2.71
N THR A 144 -5.44 0.85 1.40
CA THR A 144 -4.52 1.55 0.50
C THR A 144 -5.24 2.35 -0.58
N PRO A 145 -4.67 3.48 -1.03
CA PRO A 145 -5.22 4.32 -2.09
C PRO A 145 -4.92 3.76 -3.49
N TRP A 146 -5.36 4.50 -4.49
CA TRP A 146 -5.32 4.10 -5.90
C TRP A 146 -4.07 4.56 -6.67
N ASN A 147 -3.35 5.58 -6.20
CA ASN A 147 -2.35 6.28 -6.99
C ASN A 147 -0.96 5.62 -7.06
N PHE A 148 -0.63 4.74 -6.11
CA PHE A 148 0.56 3.91 -6.08
C PHE A 148 0.23 2.48 -5.63
N PRO A 149 -0.51 1.71 -6.46
CA PRO A 149 -1.14 0.46 -6.03
C PRO A 149 -0.18 -0.52 -5.35
N LEU A 150 0.85 -0.98 -6.06
CA LEU A 150 1.82 -1.94 -5.51
C LEU A 150 2.71 -1.33 -4.43
N PHE A 151 3.13 -0.06 -4.58
CA PHE A 151 3.97 0.61 -3.59
C PHE A 151 3.30 0.69 -2.23
N GLN A 152 2.03 1.09 -2.19
CA GLN A 152 1.27 1.22 -0.95
C GLN A 152 1.03 -0.13 -0.26
N VAL A 153 0.86 -1.20 -1.03
CA VAL A 153 0.78 -2.56 -0.50
C VAL A 153 2.11 -2.93 0.15
N ILE A 154 3.20 -2.80 -0.57
CA ILE A 154 4.53 -3.19 -0.08
C ILE A 154 4.97 -2.36 1.12
N ALA A 155 4.70 -1.05 1.13
CA ALA A 155 5.01 -0.17 2.25
C ALA A 155 4.30 -0.56 3.57
N LYS A 156 3.21 -1.34 3.50
CA LYS A 156 2.46 -1.82 4.67
C LYS A 156 2.66 -3.32 4.92
N VAL A 157 2.50 -4.15 3.88
CA VAL A 157 2.63 -5.60 4.01
C VAL A 157 4.09 -6.02 4.21
N GLY A 158 5.04 -5.33 3.58
CA GLY A 158 6.48 -5.64 3.71
C GLY A 158 6.98 -5.60 5.17
N PRO A 159 6.84 -4.46 5.88
CA PRO A 159 7.23 -4.40 7.29
C PRO A 159 6.40 -5.34 8.18
N ALA A 160 5.13 -5.59 7.87
CA ALA A 160 4.32 -6.55 8.62
C ALA A 160 4.87 -7.98 8.49
N LEU A 161 5.18 -8.43 7.27
CA LEU A 161 5.81 -9.73 7.04
C LEU A 161 7.16 -9.82 7.75
N ALA A 162 8.02 -8.83 7.60
CA ALA A 162 9.34 -8.79 8.21
C ALA A 162 9.30 -8.82 9.74
N SER A 163 8.30 -8.18 10.35
CA SER A 163 8.13 -8.12 11.80
C SER A 163 7.36 -9.29 12.42
N GLY A 164 6.85 -10.24 11.62
CA GLY A 164 6.06 -11.38 12.13
C GLY A 164 4.59 -11.05 12.40
N CYS A 165 4.05 -9.95 11.85
CA CYS A 165 2.63 -9.61 11.89
C CYS A 165 1.87 -10.31 10.77
N THR A 166 0.58 -10.56 10.98
CA THR A 166 -0.35 -11.01 9.93
C THR A 166 -1.20 -9.86 9.43
N SER A 167 -1.78 -9.99 8.24
CA SER A 167 -2.45 -8.85 7.63
C SER A 167 -3.70 -9.20 6.83
N VAL A 168 -4.62 -8.24 6.80
CA VAL A 168 -5.75 -8.16 5.88
C VAL A 168 -5.63 -6.87 5.08
N LEU A 169 -5.50 -6.99 3.76
CA LEU A 169 -5.38 -5.87 2.84
C LEU A 169 -6.72 -5.58 2.16
N LYS A 170 -7.16 -4.33 2.22
CA LYS A 170 -8.20 -3.75 1.39
C LYS A 170 -7.59 -2.69 0.47
N PRO A 171 -7.32 -3.00 -0.79
CA PRO A 171 -6.85 -1.99 -1.75
C PRO A 171 -7.98 -1.05 -2.19
N SER A 172 -7.61 0.04 -2.85
CA SER A 172 -8.59 0.85 -3.57
C SER A 172 -9.40 -0.02 -4.55
N GLU A 173 -10.69 0.22 -4.63
CA GLU A 173 -11.58 -0.43 -5.59
C GLU A 173 -11.28 -0.05 -7.04
N GLN A 174 -10.52 1.02 -7.27
CA GLN A 174 -10.15 1.50 -8.60
C GLN A 174 -8.89 0.82 -9.16
N THR A 175 -7.96 0.38 -8.29
CA THR A 175 -6.66 -0.14 -8.69
C THR A 175 -6.23 -1.37 -7.89
N PRO A 176 -7.02 -2.45 -7.88
CA PRO A 176 -6.74 -3.64 -7.08
C PRO A 176 -5.89 -4.69 -7.78
N LEU A 177 -5.65 -4.62 -9.11
CA LEU A 177 -5.11 -5.75 -9.89
C LEU A 177 -3.70 -6.15 -9.46
N SER A 178 -2.84 -5.19 -9.16
CA SER A 178 -1.50 -5.49 -8.63
C SER A 178 -1.53 -6.25 -7.29
N CYS A 179 -2.61 -6.08 -6.50
CA CYS A 179 -2.80 -6.81 -5.25
C CYS A 179 -3.20 -8.27 -5.48
N PHE A 180 -3.95 -8.55 -6.55
CA PHE A 180 -4.24 -9.93 -6.96
C PHE A 180 -2.97 -10.65 -7.39
N VAL A 181 -2.12 -10.00 -8.20
CA VAL A 181 -0.80 -10.54 -8.59
C VAL A 181 0.06 -10.79 -7.36
N PHE A 182 0.07 -9.88 -6.39
CA PHE A 182 0.79 -10.06 -5.13
C PHE A 182 0.26 -11.27 -4.33
N ALA A 183 -1.06 -11.45 -4.25
CA ALA A 183 -1.67 -12.59 -3.58
C ALA A 183 -1.35 -13.93 -4.28
N GLU A 184 -1.36 -13.94 -5.62
CA GLU A 184 -0.93 -15.11 -6.41
C GLU A 184 0.54 -15.48 -6.11
N VAL A 185 1.41 -14.49 -6.07
CA VAL A 185 2.83 -14.69 -5.71
C VAL A 185 2.97 -15.22 -4.29
N CYS A 186 2.26 -14.67 -3.31
CA CYS A 186 2.26 -15.17 -1.94
C CYS A 186 1.86 -16.66 -1.87
N ALA A 187 0.82 -17.05 -2.62
CA ALA A 187 0.39 -18.45 -2.71
C ALA A 187 1.46 -19.34 -3.38
N GLN A 188 2.09 -18.88 -4.46
CA GLN A 188 3.11 -19.63 -5.21
C GLN A 188 4.38 -19.89 -4.41
N VAL A 189 4.81 -18.95 -3.57
CA VAL A 189 6.00 -19.12 -2.72
C VAL A 189 5.72 -19.88 -1.44
N GLY A 190 4.46 -20.29 -1.19
CA GLY A 190 4.08 -21.03 0.00
C GLY A 190 4.02 -20.19 1.28
N LEU A 191 3.68 -18.89 1.18
CA LEU A 191 3.44 -18.09 2.37
C LEU A 191 2.37 -18.77 3.24
N PRO A 192 2.59 -18.97 4.56
CA PRO A 192 1.65 -19.70 5.40
C PRO A 192 0.22 -19.13 5.33
N ALA A 193 -0.77 -20.03 5.31
CA ALA A 193 -2.17 -19.64 5.21
C ALA A 193 -2.57 -18.66 6.31
N GLY A 194 -3.31 -17.59 5.95
CA GLY A 194 -3.76 -16.54 6.85
C GLY A 194 -2.73 -15.44 7.15
N VAL A 195 -1.44 -15.59 6.83
CA VAL A 195 -0.42 -14.53 7.06
C VAL A 195 -0.74 -13.29 6.23
N PHE A 196 -1.18 -13.47 5.00
CA PHE A 196 -1.68 -12.41 4.12
C PHE A 196 -3.06 -12.76 3.60
N ASN A 197 -4.00 -11.81 3.66
CA ASN A 197 -5.36 -11.94 3.15
C ASN A 197 -5.71 -10.70 2.32
N LEU A 198 -6.43 -10.90 1.21
CA LEU A 198 -6.88 -9.83 0.30
C LEU A 198 -8.40 -9.83 0.21
N VAL A 199 -9.01 -8.71 0.59
CA VAL A 199 -10.43 -8.43 0.42
C VAL A 199 -10.61 -7.18 -0.44
N THR A 200 -11.32 -7.30 -1.54
CA THR A 200 -11.62 -6.20 -2.46
C THR A 200 -13.06 -5.75 -2.30
N GLY A 201 -13.36 -4.47 -2.50
CA GLY A 201 -14.71 -3.93 -2.39
C GLY A 201 -14.72 -2.45 -2.01
N LYS A 202 -15.91 -1.88 -1.97
CA LYS A 202 -16.13 -0.46 -1.68
C LYS A 202 -15.68 -0.11 -0.26
N GLY A 203 -14.90 0.97 -0.13
CA GLY A 203 -14.45 1.48 1.17
C GLY A 203 -15.59 1.76 2.13
N SER A 204 -16.72 2.30 1.62
CA SER A 204 -17.94 2.57 2.40
C SER A 204 -18.66 1.32 2.92
N VAL A 205 -18.36 0.12 2.38
CA VAL A 205 -19.00 -1.14 2.80
C VAL A 205 -18.12 -1.92 3.77
N ILE A 206 -16.84 -2.07 3.45
CA ILE A 206 -15.94 -2.95 4.22
C ILE A 206 -14.86 -2.21 5.00
N GLY A 207 -14.70 -0.89 4.79
CA GLY A 207 -13.66 -0.10 5.47
C GLY A 207 -13.89 0.02 6.97
N GLU A 208 -15.12 0.34 7.39
CA GLU A 208 -15.48 0.42 8.80
C GLU A 208 -15.43 -0.95 9.48
N ALA A 209 -15.97 -2.00 8.81
CA ALA A 209 -15.94 -3.37 9.32
C ALA A 209 -14.51 -3.84 9.61
N LEU A 210 -13.55 -3.49 8.75
CA LEU A 210 -12.14 -3.81 8.94
C LEU A 210 -11.50 -2.97 10.04
N SER A 211 -11.78 -1.65 10.09
CA SER A 211 -11.15 -0.74 11.05
C SER A 211 -11.65 -0.91 12.48
N SER A 212 -12.93 -1.26 12.66
CA SER A 212 -13.55 -1.47 13.97
C SER A 212 -13.43 -2.91 14.49
N HIS A 213 -12.98 -3.86 13.65
CA HIS A 213 -13.00 -5.29 13.98
C HIS A 213 -12.24 -5.61 15.28
N PRO A 214 -12.83 -6.32 16.26
CA PRO A 214 -12.23 -6.54 17.60
C PRO A 214 -10.90 -7.27 17.55
N GLU A 215 -10.70 -8.19 16.61
CA GLU A 215 -9.48 -8.99 16.45
C GLU A 215 -8.39 -8.30 15.60
N VAL A 216 -8.55 -7.01 15.24
CA VAL A 216 -7.50 -6.18 14.60
C VAL A 216 -6.78 -5.40 15.68
N ASP A 217 -5.45 -5.46 15.70
CA ASP A 217 -4.58 -4.77 16.66
C ASP A 217 -4.06 -3.43 16.12
N MET A 218 -3.89 -3.34 14.81
CA MET A 218 -3.38 -2.14 14.13
C MET A 218 -4.14 -1.87 12.84
N VAL A 219 -4.45 -0.60 12.59
CA VAL A 219 -4.95 -0.12 11.30
C VAL A 219 -3.93 0.82 10.67
N SER A 220 -3.52 0.55 9.43
CA SER A 220 -2.71 1.48 8.64
C SER A 220 -3.50 1.89 7.40
N PHE A 221 -3.79 3.17 7.33
CA PHE A 221 -4.57 3.82 6.28
C PHE A 221 -3.73 4.80 5.47
N THR A 222 -3.92 4.81 4.16
CA THR A 222 -3.45 5.90 3.29
C THR A 222 -4.61 6.35 2.40
N GLY A 223 -4.92 7.66 2.41
CA GLY A 223 -6.02 8.22 1.64
C GLY A 223 -6.35 9.67 2.00
N SER A 224 -7.62 10.05 1.88
CA SER A 224 -8.05 11.40 2.22
C SER A 224 -8.08 11.64 3.74
N THR A 225 -7.90 12.89 4.14
CA THR A 225 -7.97 13.30 5.56
C THR A 225 -9.34 13.00 6.17
N GLU A 226 -10.41 13.21 5.41
CA GLU A 226 -11.79 12.96 5.86
C GLU A 226 -12.00 11.48 6.22
N VAL A 227 -11.65 10.56 5.31
CA VAL A 227 -11.74 9.11 5.56
C VAL A 227 -10.77 8.68 6.67
N GLY A 228 -9.60 9.30 6.77
CA GLY A 228 -8.65 9.05 7.86
C GLY A 228 -9.24 9.34 9.24
N VAL A 229 -10.00 10.43 9.38
CA VAL A 229 -10.71 10.77 10.62
C VAL A 229 -11.76 9.71 10.96
N GLU A 230 -12.54 9.24 9.97
CA GLU A 230 -13.54 8.17 10.16
C GLU A 230 -12.89 6.87 10.62
N ILE A 231 -11.79 6.46 9.98
CA ILE A 231 -11.02 5.26 10.36
C ILE A 231 -10.48 5.37 11.78
N ALA A 232 -9.92 6.53 12.17
CA ALA A 232 -9.43 6.73 13.52
C ALA A 232 -10.56 6.61 14.57
N ARG A 233 -11.74 7.14 14.26
CA ARG A 233 -12.92 7.00 15.12
C ARG A 233 -13.37 5.55 15.24
N ALA A 234 -13.45 4.82 14.12
CA ALA A 234 -13.85 3.42 14.11
C ALA A 234 -12.86 2.53 14.90
N ALA A 235 -11.57 2.81 14.80
CA ALA A 235 -10.51 2.07 15.49
C ALA A 235 -10.43 2.36 17.00
N ALA A 236 -10.89 3.53 17.46
CA ALA A 236 -10.75 4.00 18.84
C ALA A 236 -11.43 3.08 19.87
N GLY A 237 -12.55 2.44 19.51
CA GLY A 237 -13.29 1.54 20.40
C GLY A 237 -12.50 0.33 20.91
N GLY A 238 -11.45 -0.09 20.18
CA GLY A 238 -10.57 -1.20 20.55
C GLY A 238 -9.17 -0.79 21.03
N VAL A 239 -8.91 0.51 21.22
CA VAL A 239 -7.57 1.06 21.56
C VAL A 239 -6.49 0.59 20.56
N LYS A 240 -6.86 0.46 19.29
CA LYS A 240 -5.96 -0.04 18.24
C LYS A 240 -4.86 0.97 17.93
N ARG A 241 -3.70 0.48 17.52
CA ARG A 241 -2.69 1.35 16.89
C ARG A 241 -3.24 1.84 15.54
N VAL A 242 -3.22 3.15 15.33
CA VAL A 242 -3.60 3.77 14.06
C VAL A 242 -2.41 4.49 13.45
N CYS A 243 -2.08 4.14 12.21
CA CYS A 243 -1.05 4.79 11.41
C CYS A 243 -1.72 5.36 10.15
N GLN A 244 -1.52 6.64 9.88
CA GLN A 244 -2.19 7.35 8.79
C GLN A 244 -1.19 8.08 7.92
N GLU A 245 -1.33 7.90 6.60
CA GLU A 245 -0.70 8.68 5.57
C GLU A 245 -1.80 9.41 4.79
N LEU A 246 -1.80 10.73 4.83
CA LEU A 246 -2.91 11.53 4.34
C LEU A 246 -2.46 12.46 3.21
N GLY A 247 -3.43 13.05 2.52
CA GLY A 247 -3.18 14.03 1.47
C GLY A 247 -2.52 15.30 2.01
N GLY A 248 -1.91 16.05 1.12
CA GLY A 248 -1.23 17.29 1.47
C GLY A 248 -1.22 18.30 0.32
N LYS A 249 -0.61 19.44 0.60
CA LYS A 249 -0.35 20.53 -0.34
C LYS A 249 1.08 21.04 -0.08
N SER A 250 2.07 20.18 -0.39
CA SER A 250 3.47 20.40 -0.01
C SER A 250 4.05 21.65 -0.66
N PRO A 251 4.71 22.55 0.12
CA PRO A 251 5.35 23.73 -0.42
C PRO A 251 6.74 23.42 -0.97
N PHE A 252 7.09 24.05 -2.08
CA PHE A 252 8.45 24.20 -2.55
C PHE A 252 8.87 25.65 -2.35
N VAL A 253 9.87 25.88 -1.51
CA VAL A 253 10.31 27.23 -1.15
C VAL A 253 11.60 27.56 -1.90
N VAL A 254 11.57 28.61 -2.73
CA VAL A 254 12.75 29.15 -3.39
C VAL A 254 13.37 30.18 -2.46
N ALA A 255 14.51 29.82 -1.85
CA ALA A 255 15.21 30.70 -0.91
C ALA A 255 15.84 31.91 -1.61
N PRO A 256 16.04 33.04 -0.89
CA PRO A 256 16.79 34.17 -1.42
C PRO A 256 18.18 33.75 -1.93
N GLY A 257 18.56 34.22 -3.11
CA GLY A 257 19.82 33.90 -3.76
C GLY A 257 19.87 32.53 -4.48
N ALA A 258 18.78 31.74 -4.46
CA ALA A 258 18.68 30.54 -5.25
C ALA A 258 18.53 30.86 -6.75
N ASN A 259 18.98 29.94 -7.60
CA ASN A 259 18.76 30.04 -9.05
C ASN A 259 17.30 29.71 -9.36
N VAL A 260 16.50 30.75 -9.61
CA VAL A 260 15.05 30.65 -9.85
C VAL A 260 14.75 29.72 -11.03
N ALA A 261 15.43 29.93 -12.16
CA ALA A 261 15.19 29.13 -13.36
C ALA A 261 15.41 27.63 -13.13
N LYS A 262 16.48 27.26 -12.43
CA LYS A 262 16.76 25.85 -12.08
C LYS A 262 15.72 25.30 -11.10
N ALA A 263 15.36 26.06 -10.08
CA ALA A 263 14.39 25.68 -9.07
C ALA A 263 13.00 25.45 -9.67
N ILE A 264 12.53 26.39 -10.50
CA ILE A 264 11.20 26.32 -11.12
C ILE A 264 11.11 25.17 -12.13
N LYS A 265 12.11 24.98 -13.00
CA LYS A 265 12.14 23.84 -13.92
C LYS A 265 12.10 22.49 -13.18
N TYR A 266 12.80 22.40 -12.05
CA TYR A 266 12.76 21.19 -11.21
C TYR A 266 11.36 20.93 -10.66
N VAL A 267 10.77 21.92 -9.98
CA VAL A 267 9.50 21.73 -9.30
C VAL A 267 8.33 21.54 -10.27
N VAL A 268 8.32 22.19 -11.43
CA VAL A 268 7.31 21.96 -12.47
C VAL A 268 7.38 20.53 -12.98
N LYS A 269 8.58 20.02 -13.26
CA LYS A 269 8.76 18.62 -13.65
C LYS A 269 8.31 17.66 -12.56
N ASP A 270 8.70 17.91 -11.31
CA ASP A 270 8.29 17.12 -10.15
C ASP A 270 6.77 17.12 -9.95
N SER A 271 6.13 18.29 -10.12
CA SER A 271 4.68 18.45 -9.97
C SER A 271 3.85 17.69 -11.01
N MET A 272 4.44 17.27 -12.13
CA MET A 272 3.78 16.45 -13.15
C MET A 272 4.09 14.94 -13.01
N PHE A 273 4.93 14.57 -12.06
CA PHE A 273 5.28 13.18 -11.81
C PHE A 273 4.04 12.36 -11.44
N ASN A 274 3.98 11.09 -11.86
CA ASN A 274 2.81 10.21 -11.66
C ASN A 274 1.48 10.85 -12.13
N SER A 275 1.51 11.64 -13.21
CA SER A 275 0.37 12.43 -13.72
C SER A 275 -0.19 13.43 -12.69
N GLY A 276 0.68 13.96 -11.80
CA GLY A 276 0.29 14.88 -10.74
C GLY A 276 -0.43 14.25 -9.54
N GLN A 277 -0.40 12.93 -9.41
CA GLN A 277 -1.23 12.16 -8.48
C GLN A 277 -0.44 11.63 -7.27
N MET A 278 0.20 12.53 -6.51
CA MET A 278 1.01 12.17 -5.33
C MET A 278 0.59 12.96 -4.08
N CYS A 279 0.60 12.29 -2.92
CA CYS A 279 0.37 12.94 -1.63
C CYS A 279 1.47 13.94 -1.26
N VAL A 280 2.71 13.68 -1.68
CA VAL A 280 3.91 14.51 -1.44
C VAL A 280 4.15 15.54 -2.55
N GLN A 281 3.21 15.72 -3.47
CA GLN A 281 3.33 16.60 -4.63
C GLN A 281 3.71 18.02 -4.22
N LEU A 282 4.77 18.55 -4.80
CA LEU A 282 5.23 19.94 -4.60
C LEU A 282 4.31 20.91 -5.38
N SER A 283 3.10 21.06 -4.88
CA SER A 283 2.00 21.72 -5.60
C SER A 283 1.78 23.19 -5.22
N ARG A 284 2.63 23.74 -4.32
CA ARG A 284 2.69 25.16 -4.01
C ARG A 284 4.14 25.63 -4.15
N ILE A 285 4.36 26.60 -5.03
CA ILE A 285 5.69 27.19 -5.24
C ILE A 285 5.72 28.55 -4.58
N LEU A 286 6.55 28.73 -3.57
CA LEU A 286 6.71 29.96 -2.82
C LEU A 286 8.01 30.63 -3.27
N VAL A 287 7.91 31.83 -3.83
CA VAL A 287 9.05 32.64 -4.28
C VAL A 287 8.96 34.03 -3.67
N HIS A 288 10.10 34.70 -3.51
CA HIS A 288 10.11 36.12 -3.12
C HIS A 288 9.41 36.98 -4.19
N GLU A 289 8.77 38.06 -3.79
CA GLU A 289 8.01 38.92 -4.70
C GLU A 289 8.85 39.44 -5.88
N ASP A 290 10.12 39.79 -5.64
CA ASP A 290 11.05 40.27 -6.69
C ASP A 290 11.40 39.18 -7.73
N GLN A 291 11.15 37.93 -7.43
CA GLN A 291 11.44 36.77 -8.31
C GLN A 291 10.17 36.19 -8.96
N TYR A 292 9.01 36.75 -8.65
CA TYR A 292 7.73 36.15 -9.04
C TYR A 292 7.57 36.13 -10.57
N GLU A 293 7.81 37.23 -11.23
CA GLU A 293 7.65 37.34 -12.70
C GLU A 293 8.62 36.40 -13.44
N GLU A 294 9.88 36.33 -12.99
CA GLU A 294 10.86 35.36 -13.53
C GLU A 294 10.38 33.92 -13.33
N ALA A 295 9.86 33.59 -12.14
CA ALA A 295 9.38 32.25 -11.82
C ALA A 295 8.18 31.87 -12.72
N VAL A 296 7.23 32.78 -12.96
CA VAL A 296 6.08 32.56 -13.83
C VAL A 296 6.51 32.33 -15.28
N GLU A 297 7.45 33.15 -15.79
CA GLU A 297 7.93 33.00 -17.15
C GLU A 297 8.65 31.69 -17.37
N VAL A 298 9.52 31.29 -16.43
CA VAL A 298 10.20 29.98 -16.49
C VAL A 298 9.22 28.79 -16.40
N ALA A 299 8.15 28.94 -15.61
CA ALA A 299 7.15 27.88 -15.47
C ALA A 299 6.31 27.66 -16.74
N ARG A 300 6.22 28.67 -17.63
CA ARG A 300 5.49 28.58 -18.91
C ARG A 300 6.28 27.89 -20.02
N THR A 301 7.61 27.81 -19.91
CA THR A 301 8.53 27.20 -20.90
C THR A 301 8.87 25.75 -20.57
#